data_d07a7e05739dd87dc7f46bef35cd679e
#
_entry.id   d07a7e05739dd87dc7f46bef35cd679e
#
_cell.length_a   1.000
_cell.length_b   1.000
_cell.length_c   1.000
_cell.angle_alpha   90.00
_cell.angle_beta   90.00
_cell.angle_gamma   90.00
#
_symmetry.space_group_name_H-M   'P 1'
#
loop_
_entity.id
_entity.type
_entity.pdbx_description
1 polymer ?
#
loop_
_entity_poly.entity_id
_entity_poly.type
_entity_poly.pdbx_seq_one_letter_code
_entity_poly.pdbx_strand_id
1 'polypeptide(L)'
;GFDADKEYRFQYRLGNNSGSDTYVSDPYTEIVYDQWNDQYIAGVPAFPEGAKELVSAFQINKPEYAWKHKDFKVEDKNDLVIYEMLFRDFTTSQDIEGAMAQLDYIENLAVNAIELMPVQEFDGNLSWGYNPNHWFALDKYYGTREEYKDFIDECHARGIAVIIDVVYNHATGSHPWAKMWWDGANSCTAENNPWFNVVAKHEFNVYHDMNHENSMVKEHVKRSLEHLLTEYDVDGFRFDLTKGFTQNNTLGDVGAWGRYDQSRVDILKGYADHIWSVNENAVVIFEHLADYSEEKVLAEHGIKLWRNMNGTYRSAVSGGS
;
A
#
# COMPACT_ATOMS: atom_id res chain seq x y z
N GLY A 1 5.16 6.47 34.53
CA GLY A 1 5.70 5.93 33.28
C GLY A 1 4.68 5.08 32.57
N PHE A 2 4.91 4.73 31.33
CA PHE A 2 4.05 3.80 30.60
C PHE A 2 4.23 2.38 31.14
N ASP A 3 3.13 1.61 31.15
CA ASP A 3 3.15 0.16 31.32
C ASP A 3 3.50 -0.44 29.94
N ALA A 4 4.63 -1.13 29.84
CA ALA A 4 5.15 -1.57 28.56
C ALA A 4 4.26 -2.62 27.85
N ASP A 5 3.41 -3.33 28.61
CA ASP A 5 2.52 -4.38 28.09
C ASP A 5 1.13 -3.86 27.70
N LYS A 6 0.88 -2.56 27.86
CA LYS A 6 -0.38 -1.93 27.48
C LYS A 6 -0.27 -1.19 26.16
N GLU A 7 -1.37 -1.22 25.39
CA GLU A 7 -1.56 -0.35 24.25
C GLU A 7 -1.92 1.06 24.72
N TYR A 8 -1.25 2.04 24.14
CA TYR A 8 -1.50 3.47 24.33
C TYR A 8 -1.94 4.10 23.04
N ARG A 9 -2.90 5.01 23.13
CA ARG A 9 -3.47 5.74 22.01
C ARG A 9 -3.10 7.19 22.10
N PHE A 10 -2.72 7.80 20.98
CA PHE A 10 -2.25 9.17 20.96
C PHE A 10 -2.56 9.87 19.64
N GLN A 11 -2.55 11.19 19.69
CA GLN A 11 -2.59 12.09 18.53
C GLN A 11 -1.64 13.23 18.76
N TYR A 12 -1.15 13.82 17.69
CA TYR A 12 -0.50 15.12 17.73
C TYR A 12 -1.56 16.22 17.67
N ARG A 13 -1.43 17.21 18.54
CA ARG A 13 -2.23 18.44 18.51
C ARG A 13 -1.37 19.57 17.97
N LEU A 14 -1.67 20.05 16.79
CA LEU A 14 -0.97 21.11 16.13
C LEU A 14 -1.77 22.41 16.31
N GLY A 15 -1.24 23.31 17.12
CA GLY A 15 -1.79 24.66 17.29
C GLY A 15 -1.48 25.52 16.08
N ASN A 16 -2.43 26.28 15.59
CA ASN A 16 -2.22 27.30 14.56
C ASN A 16 -2.48 28.71 15.08
N ASN A 17 -1.99 29.71 14.36
CA ASN A 17 -2.14 31.12 14.75
C ASN A 17 -3.58 31.63 14.61
N SER A 18 -4.49 30.86 14.02
CA SER A 18 -5.92 31.21 13.87
C SER A 18 -6.78 30.74 15.04
N GLY A 19 -6.18 30.04 16.03
CA GLY A 19 -6.86 29.60 17.25
C GLY A 19 -7.64 28.30 17.11
N SER A 20 -7.55 27.59 15.98
CA SER A 20 -8.06 26.23 15.81
C SER A 20 -6.91 25.23 15.86
N ASP A 21 -7.09 24.13 16.59
CA ASP A 21 -6.12 23.03 16.62
C ASP A 21 -6.44 22.00 15.54
N THR A 22 -5.40 21.49 14.90
CA THR A 22 -5.49 20.33 14.02
C THR A 22 -5.00 19.11 14.78
N TYR A 23 -5.76 18.03 14.74
CA TYR A 23 -5.39 16.74 15.34
C TYR A 23 -4.98 15.80 14.24
N VAL A 24 -3.80 15.20 14.39
CA VAL A 24 -3.23 14.27 13.39
C VAL A 24 -2.69 13.03 14.07
N SER A 25 -2.87 11.90 13.40
CA SER A 25 -2.23 10.63 13.74
C SER A 25 -0.74 10.64 13.36
N ASP A 26 0.00 9.66 13.81
CA ASP A 26 1.39 9.47 13.41
C ASP A 26 1.46 8.82 12.02
N PRO A 27 2.18 9.38 11.05
CA PRO A 27 2.31 8.77 9.72
C PRO A 27 3.06 7.43 9.71
N TYR A 28 3.75 7.08 10.80
CA TYR A 28 4.46 5.81 10.97
C TYR A 28 3.72 4.80 11.85
N THR A 29 2.46 5.09 12.23
CA THR A 29 1.72 4.20 13.11
C THR A 29 1.36 2.89 12.44
N GLU A 30 1.49 1.80 13.17
CA GLU A 30 1.09 0.45 12.75
C GLU A 30 -0.36 0.12 13.13
N ILE A 31 -0.99 0.97 13.94
CA ILE A 31 -2.36 0.78 14.42
C ILE A 31 -3.08 2.13 14.33
N VAL A 32 -4.20 2.14 13.63
CA VAL A 32 -5.05 3.31 13.46
C VAL A 32 -6.44 3.02 14.01
N TYR A 33 -6.99 3.95 14.79
CA TYR A 33 -8.39 3.94 15.19
C TYR A 33 -9.13 5.05 14.46
N ASP A 34 -10.30 4.71 13.90
CA ASP A 34 -11.16 5.62 13.13
C ASP A 34 -12.44 5.92 13.89
N GLN A 35 -12.67 7.22 14.15
CA GLN A 35 -13.82 7.71 14.90
C GLN A 35 -15.17 7.29 14.30
N TRP A 36 -15.23 7.14 12.99
CA TRP A 36 -16.50 6.95 12.28
C TRP A 36 -16.76 5.50 11.89
N ASN A 37 -15.72 4.75 11.57
CA ASN A 37 -15.86 3.45 10.92
C ASN A 37 -15.62 2.27 11.85
N ASP A 38 -14.76 2.40 12.87
CA ASP A 38 -14.39 1.31 13.78
C ASP A 38 -15.58 0.74 14.57
N GLN A 39 -16.59 1.54 14.85
CA GLN A 39 -17.81 1.11 15.53
C GLN A 39 -18.58 0.00 14.80
N TYR A 40 -18.29 -0.21 13.52
CA TYR A 40 -18.92 -1.24 12.69
C TYR A 40 -18.04 -2.48 12.53
N ILE A 41 -16.86 -2.52 13.16
CA ILE A 41 -15.91 -3.63 13.11
C ILE A 41 -15.97 -4.39 14.44
N ALA A 42 -16.33 -5.67 14.36
CA ALA A 42 -16.39 -6.50 15.55
C ALA A 42 -15.01 -6.68 16.21
N GLY A 43 -14.95 -6.57 17.53
CA GLY A 43 -13.70 -6.76 18.29
C GLY A 43 -12.79 -5.54 18.35
N VAL A 44 -13.01 -4.50 17.53
CA VAL A 44 -12.25 -3.26 17.62
C VAL A 44 -12.67 -2.49 18.87
N PRO A 45 -11.71 -2.06 19.72
CA PRO A 45 -12.01 -1.31 20.92
C PRO A 45 -12.68 0.04 20.65
N ALA A 46 -13.51 0.52 21.55
CA ALA A 46 -14.17 1.80 21.43
C ALA A 46 -13.18 2.96 21.17
N PHE A 47 -13.56 3.86 20.29
CA PHE A 47 -12.75 5.05 19.97
C PHE A 47 -12.48 5.88 21.26
N PRO A 48 -11.25 6.41 21.44
CA PRO A 48 -10.88 7.11 22.67
C PRO A 48 -11.70 8.37 22.90
N GLU A 49 -12.24 8.53 24.12
CA GLU A 49 -12.98 9.74 24.49
C GLU A 49 -12.09 10.99 24.40
N GLY A 50 -12.60 12.04 23.80
CA GLY A 50 -11.88 13.31 23.61
C GLY A 50 -10.90 13.35 22.44
N ALA A 51 -10.61 12.22 21.81
CA ALA A 51 -9.84 12.15 20.57
C ALA A 51 -10.73 12.54 19.35
N LYS A 52 -10.10 12.76 18.21
CA LYS A 52 -10.79 13.17 16.97
C LYS A 52 -10.24 12.44 15.77
N GLU A 53 -11.14 12.11 14.84
CA GLU A 53 -10.81 11.61 13.51
C GLU A 53 -10.00 10.29 13.55
N LEU A 54 -8.70 10.31 13.25
CA LEU A 54 -7.83 9.15 13.27
C LEU A 54 -6.84 9.23 14.42
N VAL A 55 -6.67 8.13 15.14
CA VAL A 55 -5.81 8.02 16.33
C VAL A 55 -4.81 6.92 16.13
N SER A 56 -3.57 7.20 16.45
CA SER A 56 -2.48 6.22 16.47
C SER A 56 -2.45 5.43 17.76
N ALA A 57 -1.95 4.20 17.69
CA ALA A 57 -1.67 3.42 18.89
C ALA A 57 -0.28 2.77 18.83
N PHE A 58 0.27 2.48 20.01
CA PHE A 58 1.50 1.74 20.17
C PHE A 58 1.52 0.91 21.45
N GLN A 59 2.32 -0.12 21.45
CA GLN A 59 2.67 -0.92 22.63
C GLN A 59 4.19 -1.08 22.69
N ILE A 60 4.81 -0.86 23.84
CA ILE A 60 6.28 -0.91 23.99
C ILE A 60 6.77 -2.35 23.84
N ASN A 61 6.20 -3.28 24.62
CA ASN A 61 6.48 -4.70 24.53
C ASN A 61 5.46 -5.35 23.58
N LYS A 62 5.59 -5.05 22.27
CA LYS A 62 4.80 -5.71 21.25
C LYS A 62 5.23 -7.19 21.18
N PRO A 63 4.29 -8.16 21.32
CA PRO A 63 4.63 -9.56 21.14
C PRO A 63 5.23 -9.85 19.78
N GLU A 64 6.33 -10.59 19.74
CA GLU A 64 6.85 -11.09 18.47
C GLU A 64 5.96 -12.22 17.95
N TYR A 65 5.68 -12.19 16.64
CA TYR A 65 4.95 -13.28 16.00
C TYR A 65 5.89 -14.48 15.77
N ALA A 66 5.43 -15.66 16.10
CA ALA A 66 6.19 -16.90 15.98
C ALA A 66 5.98 -17.54 14.60
N TRP A 67 6.69 -17.05 13.60
CA TRP A 67 6.67 -17.58 12.24
C TRP A 67 7.06 -19.08 12.22
N LYS A 68 6.30 -19.89 11.49
CA LYS A 68 6.57 -21.31 11.29
C LYS A 68 7.29 -21.58 9.96
N HIS A 69 7.07 -20.70 8.97
CA HIS A 69 7.57 -20.88 7.60
C HIS A 69 8.39 -19.68 7.11
N LYS A 70 9.11 -19.02 8.02
CA LYS A 70 9.95 -17.84 7.72
C LYS A 70 11.08 -18.12 6.70
N ASP A 71 11.42 -19.37 6.48
CA ASP A 71 12.44 -19.78 5.49
C ASP A 71 11.87 -19.89 4.06
N PHE A 72 10.58 -19.62 3.86
CA PHE A 72 9.95 -19.60 2.55
C PHE A 72 10.66 -18.62 1.62
N LYS A 73 10.81 -18.99 0.37
CA LYS A 73 11.39 -18.15 -0.69
C LYS A 73 10.73 -18.45 -2.02
N VAL A 74 10.52 -17.41 -2.80
CA VAL A 74 10.14 -17.54 -4.21
C VAL A 74 11.30 -18.19 -4.97
N GLU A 75 11.10 -19.40 -5.50
CA GLU A 75 12.15 -20.15 -6.19
C GLU A 75 12.56 -19.50 -7.52
N ASP A 76 11.60 -19.16 -8.36
CA ASP A 76 11.84 -18.43 -9.62
C ASP A 76 10.78 -17.33 -9.80
N LYS A 77 11.22 -16.08 -9.73
CA LYS A 77 10.37 -14.91 -9.96
C LYS A 77 9.77 -14.85 -11.38
N ASN A 78 10.29 -15.64 -12.33
CA ASN A 78 9.78 -15.66 -13.71
C ASN A 78 8.71 -16.74 -13.92
N ASP A 79 8.53 -17.64 -12.96
CA ASP A 79 7.57 -18.75 -13.03
C ASP A 79 6.38 -18.54 -12.08
N LEU A 80 5.99 -17.29 -11.89
CA LEU A 80 4.85 -16.94 -11.03
C LEU A 80 3.53 -17.05 -11.78
N VAL A 81 2.60 -17.78 -11.19
CA VAL A 81 1.18 -17.79 -11.53
C VAL A 81 0.45 -17.10 -10.39
N ILE A 82 0.02 -15.87 -10.61
CA ILE A 82 -0.49 -14.97 -9.58
C ILE A 82 -2.01 -14.98 -9.58
N TYR A 83 -2.61 -15.15 -8.40
CA TYR A 83 -4.04 -14.95 -8.14
C TYR A 83 -4.25 -13.61 -7.44
N GLU A 84 -4.86 -12.63 -8.12
CA GLU A 84 -5.25 -11.37 -7.51
C GLU A 84 -6.48 -11.56 -6.64
N MET A 85 -6.41 -11.14 -5.37
CA MET A 85 -7.44 -11.36 -4.36
C MET A 85 -7.82 -10.06 -3.66
N LEU A 86 -9.11 -9.79 -3.54
CA LEU A 86 -9.67 -8.78 -2.66
C LEU A 86 -10.42 -9.48 -1.53
N PHE A 87 -9.97 -9.36 -0.29
CA PHE A 87 -10.62 -10.01 0.86
C PHE A 87 -12.11 -9.72 0.94
N ARG A 88 -12.51 -8.45 0.72
CA ARG A 88 -13.90 -8.02 0.72
C ARG A 88 -14.81 -8.82 -0.22
N ASP A 89 -14.31 -9.21 -1.39
CA ASP A 89 -15.12 -9.81 -2.44
C ASP A 89 -14.87 -11.33 -2.59
N PHE A 90 -13.85 -11.88 -1.91
CA PHE A 90 -13.44 -13.27 -2.07
C PHE A 90 -14.39 -14.23 -1.35
N THR A 91 -14.87 -13.86 -0.15
CA THR A 91 -15.81 -14.66 0.63
C THR A 91 -16.95 -13.81 1.18
N THR A 92 -18.00 -14.45 1.66
CA THR A 92 -19.15 -13.76 2.27
C THR A 92 -18.83 -13.13 3.62
N SER A 93 -17.80 -13.59 4.33
CA SER A 93 -17.33 -12.98 5.58
C SER A 93 -16.56 -11.68 5.33
N GLN A 94 -16.02 -11.49 4.12
CA GLN A 94 -15.30 -10.29 3.70
C GLN A 94 -14.00 -10.01 4.49
N ASP A 95 -13.38 -11.05 5.04
CA ASP A 95 -12.24 -10.98 5.95
C ASP A 95 -11.17 -12.04 5.67
N ILE A 96 -10.10 -11.98 6.44
CA ILE A 96 -8.96 -12.91 6.36
C ILE A 96 -9.37 -14.32 6.79
N GLU A 97 -10.23 -14.48 7.80
CA GLU A 97 -10.67 -15.79 8.27
C GLU A 97 -11.37 -16.57 7.15
N GLY A 98 -12.27 -15.90 6.42
CA GLY A 98 -12.93 -16.48 5.26
C GLY A 98 -11.96 -16.82 4.13
N ALA A 99 -10.97 -15.96 3.88
CA ALA A 99 -9.95 -16.24 2.86
C ALA A 99 -9.07 -17.43 3.25
N MET A 100 -8.66 -17.53 4.52
CA MET A 100 -7.92 -18.68 5.04
C MET A 100 -8.68 -19.99 4.86
N ALA A 101 -9.99 -19.98 5.10
CA ALA A 101 -10.85 -21.17 4.90
C ALA A 101 -10.91 -21.63 3.43
N GLN A 102 -10.48 -20.82 2.48
CA GLN A 102 -10.48 -21.11 1.05
C GLN A 102 -9.09 -21.35 0.45
N LEU A 103 -8.03 -21.42 1.26
CA LEU A 103 -6.65 -21.62 0.75
C LEU A 103 -6.49 -22.95 0.03
N ASP A 104 -7.24 -24.00 0.41
CA ASP A 104 -7.25 -25.27 -0.33
C ASP A 104 -7.77 -25.11 -1.77
N TYR A 105 -8.75 -24.21 -1.97
CA TYR A 105 -9.21 -23.89 -3.33
C TYR A 105 -8.11 -23.19 -4.13
N ILE A 106 -7.42 -22.22 -3.55
CA ILE A 106 -6.31 -21.50 -4.20
C ILE A 106 -5.18 -22.47 -4.55
N GLU A 107 -4.77 -23.33 -3.61
CA GLU A 107 -3.73 -24.34 -3.83
C GLU A 107 -4.11 -25.29 -4.98
N ASN A 108 -5.37 -25.73 -5.06
CA ASN A 108 -5.86 -26.59 -6.13
C ASN A 108 -5.91 -25.91 -7.51
N LEU A 109 -5.84 -24.58 -7.59
CA LEU A 109 -5.67 -23.87 -8.86
C LEU A 109 -4.23 -23.93 -9.37
N ALA A 110 -3.30 -24.48 -8.59
CA ALA A 110 -1.87 -24.55 -8.89
C ALA A 110 -1.23 -23.17 -9.14
N VAL A 111 -1.74 -22.14 -8.49
CA VAL A 111 -1.07 -20.83 -8.40
C VAL A 111 0.01 -20.86 -7.33
N ASN A 112 1.07 -20.11 -7.50
CA ASN A 112 2.20 -20.05 -6.56
C ASN A 112 2.42 -18.66 -5.96
N ALA A 113 1.50 -17.72 -6.23
CA ALA A 113 1.47 -16.43 -5.58
C ALA A 113 0.03 -15.90 -5.46
N ILE A 114 -0.24 -15.20 -4.37
CA ILE A 114 -1.43 -14.37 -4.19
C ILE A 114 -0.98 -12.92 -4.21
N GLU A 115 -1.61 -12.09 -5.04
CA GLU A 115 -1.50 -10.65 -5.00
C GLU A 115 -2.72 -10.11 -4.25
N LEU A 116 -2.50 -9.61 -3.04
CA LEU A 116 -3.56 -8.95 -2.27
C LEU A 116 -3.76 -7.55 -2.82
N MET A 117 -4.98 -7.24 -3.29
CA MET A 117 -5.39 -5.86 -3.56
C MET A 117 -5.14 -5.02 -2.31
N PRO A 118 -5.03 -3.67 -2.43
CA PRO A 118 -4.46 -2.86 -1.36
C PRO A 118 -5.07 -3.12 0.02
N VAL A 119 -4.21 -3.48 0.96
CA VAL A 119 -4.56 -3.78 2.36
C VAL A 119 -3.96 -2.79 3.36
N GLN A 120 -3.21 -1.79 2.91
CA GLN A 120 -2.79 -0.69 3.77
C GLN A 120 -4.03 0.09 4.23
N GLU A 121 -4.03 0.64 5.45
CA GLU A 121 -5.19 1.32 6.03
C GLU A 121 -5.75 2.38 5.09
N PHE A 122 -7.04 2.30 4.80
CA PHE A 122 -7.75 3.18 3.88
C PHE A 122 -8.97 3.85 4.54
N ASP A 123 -9.54 4.86 3.87
CA ASP A 123 -10.74 5.54 4.37
C ASP A 123 -11.99 4.65 4.22
N GLY A 124 -12.71 4.44 5.33
CA GLY A 124 -13.91 3.62 5.40
C GLY A 124 -13.60 2.13 5.58
N ASN A 125 -14.65 1.28 5.56
CA ASN A 125 -14.51 -0.16 5.77
C ASN A 125 -14.67 -0.97 4.49
N LEU A 126 -15.33 -0.43 3.47
CA LEU A 126 -15.62 -1.11 2.22
C LEU A 126 -14.98 -0.37 1.05
N SER A 127 -13.81 -0.84 0.63
CA SER A 127 -13.04 -0.25 -0.45
C SER A 127 -12.30 -1.33 -1.25
N TRP A 128 -11.78 -0.95 -2.42
CA TRP A 128 -10.73 -1.71 -3.09
C TRP A 128 -9.34 -1.42 -2.51
N GLY A 129 -9.25 -0.42 -1.60
CA GLY A 129 -8.02 -0.04 -0.93
C GLY A 129 -7.18 1.04 -1.65
N TYR A 130 -7.61 1.52 -2.83
CA TYR A 130 -6.91 2.58 -3.56
C TYR A 130 -7.18 4.00 -3.01
N ASN A 131 -7.58 4.08 -1.76
CA ASN A 131 -7.79 5.32 -1.01
C ASN A 131 -7.03 5.27 0.34
N PRO A 132 -5.70 5.05 0.33
CA PRO A 132 -4.92 4.84 1.54
C PRO A 132 -4.79 6.13 2.36
N ASN A 133 -4.72 5.96 3.67
CA ASN A 133 -4.45 7.05 4.61
C ASN A 133 -3.25 6.79 5.52
N HIS A 134 -2.85 5.52 5.74
CA HIS A 134 -1.61 5.15 6.45
C HIS A 134 -0.94 3.98 5.76
N TRP A 135 0.41 4.01 5.69
CA TRP A 135 1.15 3.01 4.93
C TRP A 135 1.85 1.95 5.79
N PHE A 136 1.89 2.15 7.12
CA PHE A 136 2.46 1.18 8.06
C PHE A 136 1.39 0.32 8.74
N ALA A 137 0.15 0.77 8.79
CA ALA A 137 -0.99 0.01 9.27
C ALA A 137 -1.62 -0.80 8.14
N LEU A 138 -2.02 -2.03 8.42
CA LEU A 138 -2.91 -2.81 7.57
C LEU A 138 -4.35 -2.62 8.04
N ASP A 139 -5.29 -2.68 7.10
CA ASP A 139 -6.68 -2.33 7.34
C ASP A 139 -7.36 -3.36 8.26
N LYS A 140 -7.84 -2.88 9.38
CA LYS A 140 -8.43 -3.69 10.44
C LYS A 140 -9.82 -4.24 10.13
N TYR A 141 -10.46 -3.77 9.05
CA TYR A 141 -11.74 -4.34 8.59
C TYR A 141 -11.56 -5.79 8.11
N TYR A 142 -10.42 -6.10 7.53
CA TYR A 142 -10.11 -7.45 7.07
C TYR A 142 -9.66 -8.38 8.17
N GLY A 143 -9.07 -7.84 9.25
CA GLY A 143 -8.58 -8.62 10.39
C GLY A 143 -7.52 -7.90 11.20
N THR A 144 -7.06 -8.57 12.24
CA THR A 144 -5.98 -8.12 13.11
C THR A 144 -4.61 -8.30 12.44
N ARG A 145 -3.59 -7.65 13.01
CA ARG A 145 -2.20 -7.81 12.55
C ARG A 145 -1.72 -9.26 12.62
N GLU A 146 -2.14 -9.97 13.65
CA GLU A 146 -1.84 -11.39 13.84
C GLU A 146 -2.51 -12.25 12.76
N GLU A 147 -3.76 -11.97 12.42
CA GLU A 147 -4.48 -12.69 11.35
C GLU A 147 -3.85 -12.47 9.98
N TYR A 148 -3.33 -11.26 9.68
CA TYR A 148 -2.53 -11.03 8.47
C TYR A 148 -1.28 -11.92 8.43
N LYS A 149 -0.57 -12.03 9.57
CA LYS A 149 0.62 -12.89 9.67
C LYS A 149 0.27 -14.36 9.58
N ASP A 150 -0.82 -14.80 10.22
CA ASP A 150 -1.32 -16.16 10.12
C ASP A 150 -1.66 -16.52 8.67
N PHE A 151 -2.29 -15.60 7.93
CA PHE A 151 -2.59 -15.80 6.51
C PHE A 151 -1.32 -15.96 5.67
N ILE A 152 -0.32 -15.11 5.88
CA ILE A 152 0.95 -15.17 5.14
C ILE A 152 1.71 -16.46 5.48
N ASP A 153 1.83 -16.81 6.77
CA ASP A 153 2.51 -18.03 7.22
C ASP A 153 1.84 -19.30 6.68
N GLU A 154 0.50 -19.30 6.59
CA GLU A 154 -0.27 -20.41 6.00
C GLU A 154 -0.11 -20.47 4.46
N CYS A 155 0.01 -19.34 3.77
CA CYS A 155 0.36 -19.31 2.36
C CYS A 155 1.75 -19.89 2.13
N HIS A 156 2.73 -19.51 2.93
CA HIS A 156 4.10 -20.04 2.88
C HIS A 156 4.14 -21.56 3.12
N ALA A 157 3.33 -22.09 4.07
CA ALA A 157 3.19 -23.52 4.31
C ALA A 157 2.77 -24.31 3.06
N ARG A 158 2.04 -23.65 2.15
CA ARG A 158 1.51 -24.23 0.90
C ARG A 158 2.39 -23.91 -0.31
N GLY A 159 3.54 -23.26 -0.12
CA GLY A 159 4.41 -22.83 -1.20
C GLY A 159 3.86 -21.68 -2.04
N ILE A 160 2.99 -20.84 -1.45
CA ILE A 160 2.34 -19.71 -2.09
C ILE A 160 2.96 -18.41 -1.56
N ALA A 161 3.53 -17.61 -2.44
CA ALA A 161 4.04 -16.28 -2.13
C ALA A 161 2.90 -15.28 -1.89
N VAL A 162 3.13 -14.28 -1.04
CA VAL A 162 2.19 -13.18 -0.82
C VAL A 162 2.78 -11.85 -1.28
N ILE A 163 2.13 -11.25 -2.26
CA ILE A 163 2.49 -9.96 -2.86
C ILE A 163 1.42 -8.95 -2.42
N ILE A 164 1.83 -7.78 -1.97
CA ILE A 164 0.89 -6.70 -1.61
C ILE A 164 0.86 -5.65 -2.71
N ASP A 165 -0.36 -5.31 -3.16
CA ASP A 165 -0.60 -4.13 -3.97
C ASP A 165 -0.48 -2.87 -3.09
N VAL A 166 0.48 -2.00 -3.41
CA VAL A 166 0.81 -0.81 -2.64
C VAL A 166 0.51 0.46 -3.42
N VAL A 167 -0.13 1.41 -2.74
CA VAL A 167 -0.60 2.66 -3.34
C VAL A 167 0.22 3.82 -2.78
N TYR A 168 1.27 4.21 -3.49
CA TYR A 168 2.12 5.34 -3.10
C TYR A 168 2.01 6.54 -4.04
N ASN A 169 1.29 6.42 -5.16
CA ASN A 169 1.07 7.55 -6.07
C ASN A 169 0.30 8.69 -5.39
N HIS A 170 -0.64 8.36 -4.52
CA HIS A 170 -1.55 9.30 -3.88
C HIS A 170 -1.96 8.83 -2.48
N ALA A 171 -2.53 9.73 -1.71
CA ALA A 171 -3.21 9.40 -0.46
C ALA A 171 -4.45 10.28 -0.28
N THR A 172 -5.35 9.88 0.62
CA THR A 172 -6.54 10.69 0.93
C THR A 172 -6.21 11.91 1.78
N GLY A 173 -7.17 12.81 1.93
CA GLY A 173 -7.04 13.96 2.84
C GLY A 173 -6.94 13.59 4.32
N SER A 174 -7.24 12.34 4.67
CA SER A 174 -7.07 11.80 6.03
C SER A 174 -5.62 11.47 6.37
N HIS A 175 -4.74 11.36 5.37
CA HIS A 175 -3.33 11.11 5.58
C HIS A 175 -2.70 12.21 6.46
N PRO A 176 -1.90 11.88 7.51
CA PRO A 176 -1.37 12.85 8.47
C PRO A 176 -0.67 14.05 7.81
N TRP A 177 0.16 13.79 6.79
CA TRP A 177 0.87 14.87 6.09
C TRP A 177 0.01 15.71 5.15
N ALA A 178 -1.09 15.17 4.63
CA ALA A 178 -2.08 15.98 3.92
C ALA A 178 -2.76 16.94 4.91
N LYS A 179 -3.18 16.45 6.07
CA LYS A 179 -3.83 17.23 7.12
C LYS A 179 -2.93 18.31 7.74
N MET A 180 -1.64 18.05 7.92
CA MET A 180 -0.69 19.01 8.52
C MET A 180 -0.58 20.30 7.72
N TRP A 181 -0.68 20.23 6.40
CA TRP A 181 -0.64 21.36 5.47
C TRP A 181 -1.86 21.29 4.54
N TRP A 182 -3.02 21.65 5.10
CA TRP A 182 -4.30 21.58 4.40
C TRP A 182 -4.84 22.99 4.09
N ASP A 183 -5.28 23.19 2.86
CA ASP A 183 -6.04 24.35 2.44
C ASP A 183 -7.55 24.06 2.52
N GLY A 184 -8.16 24.44 3.64
CA GLY A 184 -9.58 24.21 3.87
C GLY A 184 -10.52 25.00 2.95
N ALA A 185 -10.05 26.08 2.35
CA ALA A 185 -10.86 26.87 1.42
C ALA A 185 -11.02 26.16 0.07
N ASN A 186 -10.00 25.45 -0.37
CA ASN A 186 -9.97 24.73 -1.65
C ASN A 186 -10.12 23.20 -1.51
N SER A 187 -10.22 22.70 -0.28
CA SER A 187 -10.33 21.27 0.02
C SER A 187 -9.21 20.42 -0.62
N CYS A 188 -7.98 20.91 -0.52
CA CYS A 188 -6.79 20.27 -1.03
C CYS A 188 -5.58 20.46 -0.10
N THR A 189 -4.47 19.79 -0.41
CA THR A 189 -3.20 20.06 0.25
C THR A 189 -2.73 21.49 -0.06
N ALA A 190 -2.16 22.17 0.94
CA ALA A 190 -1.71 23.55 0.79
C ALA A 190 -0.51 23.66 -0.14
N GLU A 191 -0.32 24.82 -0.79
CA GLU A 191 0.79 25.08 -1.73
C GLU A 191 2.18 24.85 -1.11
N ASN A 192 2.31 25.08 0.19
CA ASN A 192 3.55 24.86 0.93
C ASN A 192 3.66 23.45 1.55
N ASN A 193 2.78 22.53 1.19
CA ASN A 193 2.89 21.14 1.61
C ASN A 193 4.10 20.50 0.93
N PRO A 194 5.12 20.01 1.67
CA PRO A 194 6.30 19.44 1.05
C PRO A 194 6.12 18.01 0.52
N TRP A 195 5.05 17.32 0.95
CA TRP A 195 4.81 15.90 0.65
C TRP A 195 3.92 15.69 -0.57
N PHE A 196 3.03 16.65 -0.84
CA PHE A 196 1.99 16.55 -1.85
C PHE A 196 2.06 17.69 -2.85
N ASN A 197 1.62 17.43 -4.06
CA ASN A 197 1.32 18.46 -5.05
C ASN A 197 -0.10 18.94 -4.86
N VAL A 198 -0.33 20.26 -4.98
CA VAL A 198 -1.68 20.83 -4.97
C VAL A 198 -2.48 20.35 -6.18
N VAL A 199 -1.80 20.27 -7.33
CA VAL A 199 -2.34 19.71 -8.57
C VAL A 199 -1.38 18.65 -9.06
N ALA A 200 -1.89 17.48 -9.37
CA ALA A 200 -1.09 16.39 -9.94
C ALA A 200 -0.35 16.82 -11.21
N LYS A 201 0.84 16.30 -11.41
CA LYS A 201 1.66 16.59 -12.59
C LYS A 201 1.27 15.75 -13.81
N HIS A 202 0.30 14.88 -13.68
CA HIS A 202 -0.12 13.90 -14.68
C HIS A 202 -1.64 13.69 -14.67
N GLU A 203 -2.14 13.04 -15.72
CA GLU A 203 -3.54 12.63 -15.83
C GLU A 203 -3.88 11.42 -14.95
N PHE A 204 -5.16 11.14 -14.81
CA PHE A 204 -5.71 9.98 -14.09
C PHE A 204 -5.33 9.90 -12.61
N ASN A 205 -4.89 11.01 -12.01
CA ASN A 205 -4.69 11.05 -10.57
C ASN A 205 -6.04 11.05 -9.84
N VAL A 206 -6.04 10.42 -8.68
CA VAL A 206 -7.15 10.46 -7.71
C VAL A 206 -6.61 10.95 -6.37
N TYR A 207 -7.47 11.53 -5.53
CA TYR A 207 -7.06 12.08 -4.23
C TYR A 207 -5.89 13.09 -4.33
N HIS A 208 -4.92 13.02 -3.43
CA HIS A 208 -3.81 13.97 -3.34
C HIS A 208 -2.51 13.34 -3.82
N ASP A 209 -1.92 13.94 -4.84
CA ASP A 209 -0.74 13.46 -5.54
C ASP A 209 0.54 13.61 -4.70
N MET A 210 1.32 12.53 -4.58
CA MET A 210 2.55 12.51 -3.80
C MET A 210 3.73 13.08 -4.57
N ASN A 211 4.54 13.90 -3.91
CA ASN A 211 5.78 14.42 -4.48
C ASN A 211 6.95 13.46 -4.32
N HIS A 212 7.11 12.51 -5.22
CA HIS A 212 8.19 11.51 -5.16
C HIS A 212 9.60 12.05 -5.43
N GLU A 213 9.77 13.32 -5.84
CA GLU A 213 11.08 13.96 -5.88
C GLU A 213 11.55 14.39 -4.48
N ASN A 214 10.65 14.57 -3.53
CA ASN A 214 11.00 14.90 -2.16
C ASN A 214 11.71 13.72 -1.47
N SER A 215 12.89 13.99 -0.90
CA SER A 215 13.68 12.95 -0.21
C SER A 215 12.98 12.34 1.01
N MET A 216 12.14 13.13 1.71
CA MET A 216 11.37 12.64 2.85
C MET A 216 10.23 11.71 2.41
N VAL A 217 9.61 11.97 1.27
CA VAL A 217 8.62 11.05 0.68
C VAL A 217 9.30 9.74 0.31
N LYS A 218 10.44 9.79 -0.38
CA LYS A 218 11.22 8.60 -0.74
C LYS A 218 11.60 7.77 0.49
N GLU A 219 12.05 8.43 1.55
CA GLU A 219 12.41 7.76 2.82
C GLU A 219 11.21 7.09 3.47
N HIS A 220 10.07 7.75 3.51
CA HIS A 220 8.85 7.20 4.10
C HIS A 220 8.34 5.97 3.34
N VAL A 221 8.32 6.05 2.01
CA VAL A 221 7.96 4.90 1.17
C VAL A 221 8.92 3.72 1.39
N LYS A 222 10.24 3.97 1.41
CA LYS A 222 11.25 2.94 1.69
C LYS A 222 11.02 2.27 3.04
N ARG A 223 10.78 3.06 4.09
CA ARG A 223 10.50 2.52 5.43
C ARG A 223 9.20 1.73 5.49
N SER A 224 8.17 2.16 4.78
CA SER A 224 6.93 1.40 4.69
C SER A 224 7.14 0.04 4.01
N LEU A 225 7.88 0.01 2.90
CA LEU A 225 8.23 -1.23 2.20
C LEU A 225 9.07 -2.17 3.08
N GLU A 226 10.09 -1.62 3.77
CA GLU A 226 10.91 -2.38 4.72
C GLU A 226 10.08 -2.93 5.87
N HIS A 227 9.16 -2.14 6.42
CA HIS A 227 8.24 -2.57 7.48
C HIS A 227 7.38 -3.75 7.03
N LEU A 228 6.79 -3.69 5.84
CA LEU A 228 5.96 -4.77 5.31
C LEU A 228 6.78 -6.05 5.08
N LEU A 229 8.01 -5.95 4.57
CA LEU A 229 8.92 -7.08 4.39
C LEU A 229 9.34 -7.71 5.73
N THR A 230 9.66 -6.90 6.73
CA THR A 230 10.26 -7.39 7.98
C THR A 230 9.24 -7.78 9.04
N GLU A 231 8.12 -7.05 9.12
CA GLU A 231 7.07 -7.29 10.11
C GLU A 231 6.06 -8.33 9.65
N TYR A 232 5.72 -8.33 8.35
CA TYR A 232 4.71 -9.22 7.78
C TYR A 232 5.27 -10.32 6.88
N ASP A 233 6.59 -10.34 6.66
CA ASP A 233 7.27 -11.38 5.87
C ASP A 233 6.67 -11.57 4.46
N VAL A 234 6.22 -10.47 3.82
CA VAL A 234 5.67 -10.52 2.47
C VAL A 234 6.75 -10.77 1.42
N ASP A 235 6.38 -11.38 0.30
CA ASP A 235 7.32 -11.82 -0.74
C ASP A 235 7.53 -10.79 -1.85
N GLY A 236 6.80 -9.69 -1.79
CA GLY A 236 6.96 -8.62 -2.78
C GLY A 236 5.82 -7.66 -2.86
N PHE A 237 5.89 -6.82 -3.87
CA PHE A 237 4.94 -5.72 -4.06
C PHE A 237 4.54 -5.56 -5.53
N ARG A 238 3.27 -5.25 -5.74
CA ARG A 238 2.77 -4.62 -6.96
C ARG A 238 2.51 -3.16 -6.65
N PHE A 239 3.11 -2.25 -7.39
CA PHE A 239 2.92 -0.80 -7.21
C PHE A 239 1.86 -0.28 -8.16
N ASP A 240 0.85 0.35 -7.60
CA ASP A 240 -0.19 1.05 -8.35
C ASP A 240 0.34 2.32 -9.02
N LEU A 241 -0.05 2.55 -10.27
CA LEU A 241 0.14 3.80 -11.01
C LEU A 241 1.55 4.40 -10.92
N THR A 242 2.60 3.60 -11.07
CA THR A 242 4.00 4.06 -10.94
C THR A 242 4.39 5.12 -11.98
N LYS A 243 3.69 5.21 -13.10
CA LYS A 243 3.88 6.28 -14.08
C LYS A 243 3.60 7.67 -13.49
N GLY A 244 2.84 7.75 -12.40
CA GLY A 244 2.57 8.98 -11.66
C GLY A 244 3.72 9.47 -10.76
N PHE A 245 4.79 8.69 -10.56
CA PHE A 245 5.90 9.06 -9.68
C PHE A 245 6.84 10.07 -10.35
N THR A 246 6.31 11.21 -10.76
CA THR A 246 7.02 12.24 -11.51
C THR A 246 6.65 13.65 -11.08
N GLN A 247 7.57 14.60 -11.21
CA GLN A 247 7.32 16.04 -11.10
C GLN A 247 7.36 16.74 -12.47
N ASN A 248 7.61 16.00 -13.54
CA ASN A 248 7.46 16.53 -14.90
C ASN A 248 5.98 16.79 -15.18
N ASN A 249 5.64 18.07 -15.38
CA ASN A 249 4.26 18.45 -15.61
C ASN A 249 3.82 18.07 -17.03
N THR A 250 3.00 17.05 -17.11
CA THR A 250 2.38 16.53 -18.35
C THR A 250 0.86 16.59 -18.29
N LEU A 251 0.30 17.29 -17.31
CA LEU A 251 -1.15 17.44 -17.17
C LEU A 251 -1.75 18.04 -18.45
N GLY A 252 -2.78 17.38 -18.98
CA GLY A 252 -3.39 17.75 -20.26
C GLY A 252 -2.78 17.04 -21.49
N ASP A 253 -1.69 16.28 -21.33
CA ASP A 253 -1.04 15.55 -22.43
C ASP A 253 -0.65 14.12 -22.01
N VAL A 254 -1.57 13.17 -22.20
CA VAL A 254 -1.36 11.75 -21.89
C VAL A 254 -0.18 11.16 -22.67
N GLY A 255 0.03 11.62 -23.91
CA GLY A 255 1.16 11.18 -24.73
C GLY A 255 2.49 11.65 -24.15
N ALA A 256 2.57 12.89 -23.66
CA ALA A 256 3.75 13.40 -22.98
C ALA A 256 4.04 12.62 -21.68
N TRP A 257 3.01 12.29 -20.94
CA TRP A 257 3.13 11.49 -19.71
C TRP A 257 3.68 10.08 -19.96
N GLY A 258 3.35 9.49 -21.10
CA GLY A 258 3.87 8.17 -21.51
C GLY A 258 5.35 8.18 -21.90
N ARG A 259 5.92 9.31 -22.31
CA ARG A 259 7.32 9.39 -22.80
C ARG A 259 8.33 9.12 -21.68
N TYR A 260 9.54 8.73 -22.11
CA TYR A 260 10.66 8.43 -21.24
C TYR A 260 10.96 9.58 -20.26
N ASP A 261 10.99 9.26 -18.96
CA ASP A 261 11.31 10.19 -17.86
C ASP A 261 12.41 9.60 -16.98
N GLN A 262 13.63 10.11 -17.11
CA GLN A 262 14.78 9.59 -16.37
C GLN A 262 14.63 9.78 -14.86
N SER A 263 14.04 10.89 -14.40
CA SER A 263 13.83 11.12 -12.96
C SER A 263 12.89 10.10 -12.34
N ARG A 264 11.83 9.75 -13.05
CA ARG A 264 10.89 8.69 -12.66
C ARG A 264 11.56 7.33 -12.64
N VAL A 265 12.35 7.00 -13.66
CA VAL A 265 13.13 5.75 -13.70
C VAL A 265 14.07 5.64 -12.50
N ASP A 266 14.77 6.71 -12.14
CA ASP A 266 15.70 6.72 -11.01
C ASP A 266 14.98 6.53 -9.67
N ILE A 267 13.82 7.16 -9.49
CA ILE A 267 12.97 6.98 -8.31
C ILE A 267 12.52 5.51 -8.19
N LEU A 268 11.98 4.96 -9.26
CA LEU A 268 11.42 3.60 -9.28
C LEU A 268 12.49 2.53 -9.05
N LYS A 269 13.65 2.68 -9.69
CA LYS A 269 14.82 1.81 -9.42
C LYS A 269 15.28 1.95 -7.97
N GLY A 270 15.30 3.15 -7.43
CA GLY A 270 15.67 3.39 -6.04
C GLY A 270 14.74 2.71 -5.02
N TYR A 271 13.45 2.53 -5.33
CA TYR A 271 12.54 1.73 -4.51
C TYR A 271 12.80 0.23 -4.67
N ALA A 272 12.97 -0.25 -5.90
CA ALA A 272 13.29 -1.64 -6.16
C ALA A 272 14.61 -2.08 -5.51
N ASP A 273 15.66 -1.26 -5.63
CA ASP A 273 16.97 -1.51 -5.01
C ASP A 273 16.87 -1.56 -3.49
N HIS A 274 16.03 -0.69 -2.88
CA HIS A 274 15.79 -0.73 -1.44
C HIS A 274 15.09 -2.02 -1.01
N ILE A 275 14.06 -2.45 -1.73
CA ILE A 275 13.36 -3.72 -1.48
C ILE A 275 14.36 -4.88 -1.53
N TRP A 276 15.18 -4.96 -2.58
CA TRP A 276 16.15 -6.04 -2.74
C TRP A 276 17.33 -5.96 -1.76
N SER A 277 17.62 -4.79 -1.19
CA SER A 277 18.59 -4.67 -0.10
C SER A 277 18.09 -5.29 1.21
N VAL A 278 16.78 -5.40 1.39
CA VAL A 278 16.13 -6.03 2.56
C VAL A 278 15.86 -7.52 2.28
N ASN A 279 15.27 -7.83 1.12
CA ASN A 279 15.01 -9.20 0.66
C ASN A 279 15.35 -9.31 -0.83
N GLU A 280 16.49 -9.92 -1.15
CA GLU A 280 16.96 -10.10 -2.55
C GLU A 280 16.01 -10.94 -3.41
N ASN A 281 15.17 -11.78 -2.77
CA ASN A 281 14.19 -12.64 -3.44
C ASN A 281 12.83 -11.96 -3.64
N ALA A 282 12.62 -10.74 -3.11
CA ALA A 282 11.34 -10.06 -3.23
C ALA A 282 10.95 -9.80 -4.69
N VAL A 283 9.67 -9.99 -4.97
CA VAL A 283 9.06 -9.71 -6.29
C VAL A 283 8.69 -8.23 -6.35
N VAL A 284 9.09 -7.54 -7.41
CA VAL A 284 8.73 -6.14 -7.66
C VAL A 284 8.00 -6.05 -8.99
N ILE A 285 6.74 -5.64 -8.93
CA ILE A 285 5.84 -5.49 -10.09
C ILE A 285 5.37 -4.05 -10.16
N PHE A 286 5.41 -3.43 -11.33
CA PHE A 286 4.88 -2.08 -11.54
C PHE A 286 3.71 -2.08 -12.50
N GLU A 287 2.60 -1.45 -12.11
CA GLU A 287 1.61 -0.95 -13.05
C GLU A 287 2.13 0.37 -13.63
N HIS A 288 2.87 0.29 -14.73
CA HIS A 288 3.61 1.44 -15.26
C HIS A 288 2.97 2.04 -16.51
N LEU A 289 2.74 1.24 -17.54
CA LEU A 289 2.03 1.60 -18.76
C LEU A 289 2.63 2.83 -19.47
N ALA A 290 3.95 3.00 -19.42
CA ALA A 290 4.69 4.02 -20.15
C ALA A 290 5.17 3.49 -21.53
N ASP A 291 5.91 4.33 -22.26
CA ASP A 291 6.51 3.94 -23.53
C ASP A 291 7.51 2.78 -23.36
N TYR A 292 7.61 1.96 -24.39
CA TYR A 292 8.46 0.76 -24.38
C TYR A 292 9.92 1.06 -23.98
N SER A 293 10.46 2.22 -24.36
CA SER A 293 11.85 2.59 -24.03
C SER A 293 12.08 2.69 -22.50
N GLU A 294 11.11 3.19 -21.77
CA GLU A 294 11.19 3.30 -20.32
C GLU A 294 10.93 1.96 -19.64
N GLU A 295 9.88 1.24 -20.04
CA GLU A 295 9.56 -0.06 -19.51
C GLU A 295 10.68 -1.08 -19.73
N LYS A 296 11.36 -1.00 -20.88
CA LYS A 296 12.53 -1.84 -21.15
C LYS A 296 13.64 -1.63 -20.11
N VAL A 297 13.94 -0.38 -19.78
CA VAL A 297 14.99 -0.04 -18.79
C VAL A 297 14.61 -0.52 -17.38
N LEU A 298 13.33 -0.48 -17.02
CA LEU A 298 12.83 -1.02 -15.74
C LEU A 298 12.87 -2.55 -15.74
N ALA A 299 12.46 -3.20 -16.82
CA ALA A 299 12.50 -4.66 -16.94
C ALA A 299 13.94 -5.21 -16.94
N GLU A 300 14.90 -4.55 -17.63
CA GLU A 300 16.32 -4.89 -17.61
C GLU A 300 16.95 -4.72 -16.22
N HIS A 301 16.35 -3.90 -15.34
CA HIS A 301 16.75 -3.77 -13.94
C HIS A 301 16.24 -4.91 -13.04
N GLY A 302 15.34 -5.76 -13.54
CA GLY A 302 14.76 -6.89 -12.81
C GLY A 302 13.31 -6.68 -12.34
N ILE A 303 12.71 -5.53 -12.64
CA ILE A 303 11.34 -5.19 -12.29
C ILE A 303 10.39 -5.89 -13.27
N LYS A 304 9.29 -6.44 -12.76
CA LYS A 304 8.21 -6.99 -13.58
C LYS A 304 7.20 -5.90 -13.90
N LEU A 305 6.60 -5.98 -15.09
CA LEU A 305 5.65 -4.99 -15.56
C LEU A 305 4.26 -5.62 -15.70
N TRP A 306 3.30 -5.06 -15.01
CA TRP A 306 1.90 -5.44 -15.16
C TRP A 306 1.37 -5.01 -16.53
N ARG A 307 0.61 -5.91 -17.18
CA ARG A 307 0.01 -5.67 -18.49
C ARG A 307 -1.39 -6.25 -18.57
N ASN A 308 -2.34 -5.46 -19.04
CA ASN A 308 -3.67 -5.96 -19.34
C ASN A 308 -3.66 -6.71 -20.69
N MET A 309 -3.66 -8.03 -20.62
CA MET A 309 -3.67 -8.94 -21.77
C MET A 309 -5.06 -9.47 -22.15
N ASN A 310 -6.11 -9.08 -21.44
CA ASN A 310 -7.48 -9.58 -21.66
C ASN A 310 -7.92 -9.45 -23.13
N GLY A 311 -7.72 -8.28 -23.74
CA GLY A 311 -8.06 -8.07 -25.15
C GLY A 311 -7.35 -9.03 -26.10
N THR A 312 -6.06 -9.29 -25.85
CA THR A 312 -5.24 -10.22 -26.63
C THR A 312 -5.75 -11.66 -26.52
N TYR A 313 -6.00 -12.12 -25.27
CA TYR A 313 -6.53 -13.49 -25.06
C TYR A 313 -7.93 -13.67 -25.65
N ARG A 314 -8.82 -12.69 -25.49
CA ARG A 314 -10.14 -12.71 -26.13
C ARG A 314 -10.08 -12.77 -27.63
N SER A 315 -9.20 -11.98 -28.26
CA SER A 315 -8.99 -11.99 -29.71
C SER A 315 -8.49 -13.35 -30.17
N ALA A 316 -7.49 -13.92 -29.50
CA ALA A 316 -6.92 -15.23 -29.83
C ALA A 316 -7.98 -16.35 -29.77
N VAL A 317 -8.80 -16.39 -28.70
CA VAL A 317 -9.88 -17.37 -28.54
C VAL A 317 -10.97 -17.20 -29.60
N SER A 318 -11.24 -15.97 -30.07
CA SER A 318 -12.22 -15.68 -31.09
C SER A 318 -11.69 -15.90 -32.53
N GLY A 319 -10.48 -16.41 -32.69
CA GLY A 319 -9.86 -16.63 -34.01
C GLY A 319 -9.33 -15.34 -34.67
N GLY A 320 -9.16 -14.27 -33.90
CA GLY A 320 -8.48 -13.06 -34.33
C GLY A 320 -6.96 -13.24 -34.33
N SER A 321 -6.30 -12.65 -35.31
CA SER A 321 -4.83 -12.62 -35.42
C SER A 321 -4.28 -11.35 -34.79
#